data_a85e1019534c09e62ee8c38a4a596111
#
_entry.id   a85e1019534c09e62ee8c38a4a596111
#
_cell.length_a   1.000
_cell.length_b   1.000
_cell.length_c   1.000
_cell.angle_alpha   90.00
_cell.angle_beta   90.00
_cell.angle_gamma   90.00
#
_symmetry.space_group_name_H-M   'P 1'
#
loop_
_entity.id
_entity.type
_entity.pdbx_description
1 polymer ?
#
loop_
_entity_poly.entity_id
_entity_poly.type
_entity_poly.pdbx_seq_one_letter_code
_entity_poly.pdbx_strand_id
1 'polypeptide(L)'
;MIRVMYLRDNKRQPVGCIVLALNASKTKIRYQMSVLNPADRFDRSMARVIAKGRLLECPLTITLDEPLETMHEISGRVMLDIIGNCDVPARARKAAKRWLYTNFSFTSETF
;
A
#
# COMPACT_ATOMS: atom_id res chain seq x y z
N MET A 1 4.80 -14.70 3.49
CA MET A 1 5.55 -13.77 2.63
C MET A 1 5.26 -12.34 3.06
N ILE A 2 6.28 -11.53 3.19
CA ILE A 2 6.17 -10.12 3.58
C ILE A 2 6.80 -9.27 2.48
N ARG A 3 6.13 -8.19 2.10
CA ARG A 3 6.63 -7.24 1.11
C ARG A 3 6.58 -5.83 1.68
N VAL A 4 7.61 -5.05 1.39
CA VAL A 4 7.69 -3.63 1.76
C VAL A 4 7.58 -2.79 0.49
N MET A 5 6.74 -1.78 0.52
CA MET A 5 6.56 -0.85 -0.59
C MET A 5 6.60 0.58 -0.06
N TYR A 6 6.98 1.52 -0.91
CA TYR A 6 7.01 2.94 -0.55
C TYR A 6 6.01 3.71 -1.39
N LEU A 7 5.24 4.56 -0.70
CA LEU A 7 4.37 5.53 -1.35
C LEU A 7 5.18 6.77 -1.69
N ARG A 8 5.02 7.30 -2.89
CA ARG A 8 5.78 8.45 -3.37
C ARG A 8 4.83 9.54 -3.89
N ASP A 9 5.25 10.79 -3.73
CA ASP A 9 4.51 11.93 -4.27
C ASP A 9 4.80 12.15 -5.76
N ASN A 10 4.29 13.25 -6.32
CA ASN A 10 4.49 13.58 -7.73
C ASN A 10 5.95 13.95 -8.06
N LYS A 11 6.77 14.22 -7.08
CA LYS A 11 8.21 14.48 -7.22
C LYS A 11 9.04 13.24 -6.93
N ARG A 12 8.38 12.08 -6.80
CA ARG A 12 9.00 10.80 -6.45
C ARG A 12 9.65 10.77 -5.08
N GLN A 13 9.28 11.69 -4.21
CA GLN A 13 9.76 11.68 -2.83
C GLN A 13 8.91 10.73 -1.99
N PRO A 14 9.52 9.93 -1.11
CA PRO A 14 8.75 9.00 -0.29
C PRO A 14 7.87 9.75 0.71
N VAL A 15 6.61 9.37 0.79
CA VAL A 15 5.64 9.93 1.73
C VAL A 15 5.11 8.89 2.71
N GLY A 16 5.44 7.64 2.51
CA GLY A 16 5.02 6.58 3.41
C GLY A 16 5.60 5.23 3.04
N CYS A 17 5.40 4.28 3.94
CA CYS A 17 5.85 2.90 3.78
C CYS A 17 4.66 1.97 4.03
N ILE A 18 4.47 0.99 3.15
CA ILE A 18 3.47 -0.05 3.30
C ILE A 18 4.18 -1.36 3.54
N VAL A 19 3.73 -2.12 4.55
CA VAL A 19 4.16 -3.50 4.76
C VAL A 19 2.94 -4.38 4.59
N LEU A 20 3.04 -5.39 3.75
CA LEU A 20 1.95 -6.34 3.54
C LEU A 20 2.44 -7.77 3.77
N ALA A 21 1.53 -8.62 4.22
CA ALA A 21 1.77 -10.04 4.42
C ALA A 21 0.65 -10.83 3.75
N LEU A 22 1.04 -11.91 3.08
CA LEU A 22 0.12 -12.77 2.36
C LEU A 22 0.09 -14.14 3.05
N ASN A 23 -1.11 -14.69 3.29
CA ASN A 23 -1.23 -16.02 3.85
C ASN A 23 -0.82 -17.12 2.87
N ALA A 24 -0.70 -18.35 3.34
CA ALA A 24 -0.22 -19.47 2.52
C ALA A 24 -1.13 -19.77 1.32
N SER A 25 -2.45 -19.64 1.49
CA SER A 25 -3.41 -19.88 0.41
C SER A 25 -3.55 -18.70 -0.55
N LYS A 26 -2.89 -17.57 -0.27
CA LYS A 26 -2.91 -16.35 -1.09
C LYS A 26 -4.30 -15.73 -1.24
N THR A 27 -5.16 -15.95 -0.27
CA THR A 27 -6.54 -15.46 -0.26
C THR A 27 -6.78 -14.34 0.75
N LYS A 28 -5.80 -14.06 1.61
CA LYS A 28 -5.92 -13.02 2.62
C LYS A 28 -4.65 -12.17 2.63
N ILE A 29 -4.85 -10.86 2.48
CA ILE A 29 -3.77 -9.88 2.56
C ILE A 29 -3.96 -9.09 3.83
N ARG A 30 -2.90 -9.02 4.65
CA ARG A 30 -2.86 -8.10 5.79
C ARG A 30 -1.85 -7.02 5.45
N TYR A 31 -2.18 -5.78 5.73
CA TYR A 31 -1.25 -4.70 5.47
C TYR A 31 -1.42 -3.60 6.51
N GLN A 32 -0.40 -2.80 6.64
CA GLN A 32 -0.42 -1.55 7.38
C GLN A 32 0.63 -0.59 6.82
N MET A 33 0.61 0.63 7.31
CA MET A 33 1.48 1.66 6.76
C MET A 33 1.92 2.64 7.83
N SER A 34 3.01 3.34 7.53
CA SER A 34 3.39 4.58 8.18
C SER A 34 3.32 5.68 7.13
N VAL A 35 2.72 6.81 7.49
CA VAL A 35 2.61 7.97 6.60
C VAL A 35 3.45 9.09 7.18
N LEU A 36 4.34 9.64 6.37
CA LEU A 36 5.24 10.70 6.81
C LEU A 36 4.47 11.98 7.12
N ASN A 37 4.74 12.56 8.28
CA ASN A 37 4.32 13.91 8.58
C ASN A 37 5.09 14.86 7.64
N PRO A 38 4.42 15.79 6.95
CA PRO A 38 5.09 16.71 6.02
C PRO A 38 6.25 17.50 6.60
N ALA A 39 6.22 17.75 7.92
CA ALA A 39 7.26 18.49 8.62
C ALA A 39 8.50 17.65 8.96
N ASP A 40 8.39 16.33 8.85
CA ASP A 40 9.46 15.41 9.25
C ASP A 40 10.30 14.98 8.06
N ARG A 41 11.55 14.65 8.37
CA ARG A 41 12.46 14.05 7.40
C ARG A 41 12.14 12.57 7.28
N PHE A 42 12.08 12.05 6.05
CA PHE A 42 11.82 10.64 5.82
C PHE A 42 13.01 9.78 6.25
N ASP A 43 12.75 8.79 7.11
CA ASP A 43 13.70 7.77 7.53
C ASP A 43 13.12 6.41 7.15
N ARG A 44 13.75 5.74 6.19
CA ARG A 44 13.30 4.47 5.64
C ARG A 44 13.23 3.37 6.72
N SER A 45 14.25 3.29 7.56
CA SER A 45 14.32 2.28 8.62
C SER A 45 13.21 2.49 9.64
N MET A 46 13.00 3.73 10.09
CA MET A 46 11.96 4.06 11.05
C MET A 46 10.57 3.82 10.45
N ALA A 47 10.36 4.21 9.20
CA ALA A 47 9.08 4.01 8.51
C ALA A 47 8.71 2.52 8.46
N ARG A 48 9.67 1.65 8.16
CA ARG A 48 9.45 0.20 8.16
C ARG A 48 9.14 -0.35 9.55
N VAL A 49 9.86 0.10 10.56
CA VAL A 49 9.62 -0.34 11.94
C VAL A 49 8.20 0.02 12.39
N ILE A 50 7.77 1.24 12.12
CA ILE A 50 6.43 1.71 12.47
C ILE A 50 5.37 0.91 11.72
N ALA A 51 5.53 0.73 10.41
CA ALA A 51 4.57 -0.01 9.60
C ALA A 51 4.47 -1.48 10.03
N LYS A 52 5.59 -2.12 10.32
CA LYS A 52 5.60 -3.51 10.81
C LYS A 52 4.94 -3.63 12.18
N GLY A 53 5.19 -2.69 13.08
CA GLY A 53 4.53 -2.67 14.39
C GLY A 53 3.03 -2.55 14.27
N ARG A 54 2.54 -1.67 13.40
CA ARG A 54 1.11 -1.52 13.13
C ARG A 54 0.51 -2.76 12.48
N LEU A 55 1.27 -3.43 11.61
CA LEU A 55 0.82 -4.68 10.99
C LEU A 55 0.55 -5.76 12.05
N LEU A 56 1.39 -5.85 13.07
CA LEU A 56 1.23 -6.81 14.17
C LEU A 56 0.08 -6.45 15.11
N GLU A 57 -0.12 -5.17 15.37
CA GLU A 57 -1.11 -4.71 16.35
C GLU A 57 -2.51 -4.53 15.79
N CYS A 58 -2.61 -3.94 14.60
CA CYS A 58 -3.91 -3.58 14.02
C CYS A 58 -3.90 -3.68 12.48
N PRO A 59 -3.73 -4.89 11.94
CA PRO A 59 -3.67 -5.04 10.49
C PRO A 59 -5.00 -4.70 9.82
N LEU A 60 -4.90 -4.06 8.65
CA LEU A 60 -6.00 -3.97 7.71
C LEU A 60 -6.00 -5.24 6.88
N THR A 61 -7.16 -5.82 6.65
CA THR A 61 -7.28 -7.13 6.02
C THR A 61 -8.13 -7.05 4.76
N ILE A 62 -7.63 -7.64 3.68
CA ILE A 62 -8.36 -7.83 2.43
C ILE A 62 -8.56 -9.32 2.26
N THR A 63 -9.81 -9.76 2.12
CA THR A 63 -10.13 -11.15 1.82
C THR A 63 -10.49 -11.24 0.34
N LEU A 64 -9.86 -12.20 -0.35
CA LEU A 64 -10.04 -12.42 -1.77
C LEU A 64 -10.88 -13.67 -1.99
N ASP A 65 -11.80 -13.62 -2.96
CA ASP A 65 -12.60 -14.79 -3.36
C ASP A 65 -11.72 -15.85 -4.02
N GLU A 66 -10.73 -15.39 -4.81
CA GLU A 66 -9.77 -16.26 -5.49
C GLU A 66 -8.35 -15.72 -5.29
N PRO A 67 -7.34 -16.60 -5.25
CA PRO A 67 -5.96 -16.14 -5.13
C PRO A 67 -5.54 -15.29 -6.33
N LEU A 68 -4.82 -14.20 -6.06
CA LEU A 68 -4.19 -13.42 -7.11
C LEU A 68 -2.88 -14.10 -7.54
N GLU A 69 -2.56 -14.01 -8.83
CA GLU A 69 -1.44 -14.76 -9.39
C GLU A 69 -0.09 -14.12 -9.13
N THR A 70 -0.02 -12.79 -9.11
CA THR A 70 1.24 -12.07 -9.05
C THR A 70 1.28 -11.09 -7.89
N MET A 71 2.50 -10.79 -7.42
CA MET A 71 2.70 -9.73 -6.42
C MET A 71 2.31 -8.36 -6.94
N HIS A 72 2.39 -8.16 -8.24
CA HIS A 72 1.94 -6.92 -8.88
C HIS A 72 0.43 -6.71 -8.65
N GLU A 73 -0.37 -7.74 -8.89
CA GLU A 73 -1.81 -7.70 -8.66
C GLU A 73 -2.15 -7.52 -7.18
N ILE A 74 -1.42 -8.21 -6.30
CA ILE A 74 -1.60 -8.09 -4.84
C ILE A 74 -1.30 -6.65 -4.40
N SER A 75 -0.21 -6.08 -4.89
CA SER A 75 0.17 -4.70 -4.59
C SER A 75 -0.89 -3.71 -5.08
N GLY A 76 -1.41 -3.94 -6.29
CA GLY A 76 -2.50 -3.12 -6.84
C GLY A 76 -3.77 -3.19 -6.00
N ARG A 77 -4.11 -4.36 -5.51
CA ARG A 77 -5.28 -4.55 -4.65
C ARG A 77 -5.14 -3.78 -3.33
N VAL A 78 -3.93 -3.81 -2.74
CA VAL A 78 -3.65 -3.03 -1.53
C VAL A 78 -3.81 -1.53 -1.80
N MET A 79 -3.31 -1.05 -2.94
CA MET A 79 -3.43 0.37 -3.31
C MET A 79 -4.90 0.78 -3.48
N LEU A 80 -5.72 -0.07 -4.10
CA LEU A 80 -7.16 0.19 -4.24
C LEU A 80 -7.84 0.28 -2.88
N ASP A 81 -7.48 -0.60 -1.96
CA ASP A 81 -8.04 -0.58 -0.61
C ASP A 81 -7.66 0.70 0.14
N ILE A 82 -6.42 1.16 -0.01
CA ILE A 82 -5.95 2.42 0.57
C ILE A 82 -6.74 3.60 0.03
N ILE A 83 -6.95 3.67 -1.29
CA ILE A 83 -7.69 4.75 -1.92
C ILE A 83 -9.12 4.83 -1.39
N GLY A 84 -9.75 3.69 -1.16
CA GLY A 84 -11.13 3.61 -0.68
C GLY A 84 -11.28 3.79 0.83
N ASN A 85 -10.18 3.91 1.58
CA ASN A 85 -10.22 4.01 3.04
C ASN A 85 -10.09 5.47 3.47
N CYS A 86 -11.20 6.08 3.91
CA CYS A 86 -11.21 7.49 4.32
C CYS A 86 -10.44 7.77 5.62
N ASP A 87 -10.10 6.74 6.40
CA ASP A 87 -9.27 6.89 7.59
C ASP A 87 -7.78 7.06 7.26
N VAL A 88 -7.39 6.71 6.04
CA VAL A 88 -6.02 6.91 5.56
C VAL A 88 -5.84 8.37 5.16
N PRO A 89 -4.71 9.01 5.55
CA PRO A 89 -4.46 10.40 5.16
C PRO A 89 -4.53 10.62 3.65
N ALA A 90 -5.03 11.76 3.24
CA ALA A 90 -5.21 12.10 1.82
C ALA A 90 -3.91 11.99 1.02
N ARG A 91 -2.76 12.34 1.62
CA ARG A 91 -1.46 12.23 0.98
C ARG A 91 -1.14 10.80 0.56
N ALA A 92 -1.43 9.84 1.46
CA ALA A 92 -1.21 8.44 1.18
C ALA A 92 -2.17 7.92 0.11
N ARG A 93 -3.44 8.33 0.14
CA ARG A 93 -4.43 7.96 -0.86
C ARG A 93 -4.05 8.48 -2.25
N LYS A 94 -3.58 9.72 -2.33
CA LYS A 94 -3.09 10.30 -3.60
C LYS A 94 -1.87 9.55 -4.12
N ALA A 95 -0.94 9.19 -3.25
CA ALA A 95 0.24 8.43 -3.64
C ALA A 95 -0.12 7.03 -4.13
N ALA A 96 -1.08 6.36 -3.47
CA ALA A 96 -1.57 5.06 -3.90
C ALA A 96 -2.23 5.13 -5.29
N LYS A 97 -3.03 6.16 -5.54
CA LYS A 97 -3.66 6.40 -6.83
C LYS A 97 -2.62 6.61 -7.93
N ARG A 98 -1.58 7.39 -7.64
CA ARG A 98 -0.46 7.60 -8.57
C ARG A 98 0.26 6.30 -8.87
N TRP A 99 0.49 5.49 -7.85
CA TRP A 99 1.12 4.18 -8.01
C TRP A 99 0.34 3.31 -8.99
N LEU A 100 -0.99 3.26 -8.84
CA LEU A 100 -1.85 2.49 -9.74
C LEU A 100 -1.76 2.98 -11.19
N TYR A 101 -1.83 4.29 -11.40
CA TYR A 101 -1.74 4.84 -12.76
C TYR A 101 -0.37 4.61 -13.39
N THR A 102 0.68 4.53 -12.59
CA THR A 102 2.03 4.28 -13.09
C THR A 102 2.26 2.81 -13.41
N ASN A 103 1.70 1.90 -12.61
CA ASN A 103 2.01 0.47 -12.68
C ASN A 103 0.97 -0.36 -13.43
N PHE A 104 -0.21 0.18 -13.71
CA PHE A 104 -1.25 -0.50 -14.47
C PHE A 104 -1.66 0.36 -15.66
N SER A 105 -1.91 -0.29 -16.81
CA SER A 105 -2.40 0.39 -18.00
C SER A 105 -3.91 0.50 -17.92
N PHE A 106 -4.41 1.74 -17.94
CA PHE A 106 -5.84 2.01 -18.05
C PHE A 106 -6.08 2.62 -19.43
N THR A 107 -6.93 1.96 -20.21
CA THR A 107 -7.27 2.45 -21.54
C THR A 107 -8.61 3.17 -21.50
N SER A 108 -8.72 4.28 -22.23
CA SER A 108 -9.96 5.05 -22.23
C SER A 108 -11.15 4.28 -22.82
N GLU A 109 -10.90 3.26 -23.63
CA GLU A 109 -11.95 2.42 -24.20
C GLU A 109 -12.64 1.55 -23.17
N THR A 110 -12.01 1.30 -22.02
CA THR A 110 -12.59 0.48 -20.96
C THR A 110 -13.52 1.25 -20.04
N PHE A 111 -13.62 2.53 -20.27
CA PHE A 111 -14.46 3.42 -19.46
C PHE A 111 -15.48 4.18 -20.35
#